data_856261832c5e6f18367b75c8eaaadd52
#
_entry.id   856261832c5e6f18367b75c8eaaadd52
#
_cell.length_a   1.000
_cell.length_b   1.000
_cell.length_c   1.000
_cell.angle_alpha   90.00
_cell.angle_beta   90.00
_cell.angle_gamma   90.00
#
_symmetry.space_group_name_H-M   'P 1'
#
loop_
_entity.id
_entity.type
_entity.pdbx_description
1 polymer ?
#
loop_
_entity_poly.entity_id
_entity_poly.type
_entity_poly.pdbx_seq_one_letter_code
_entity_poly.pdbx_strand_id
1 'polypeptide(L)'
;GSEICIRDSPDKVCDKVSDSILDEFLKGDPDSRVAVETMTTTGFVGVAGEVTSKTSFDLESVVRRTIAEIGYNDPVLKFDSESCEVMVKLDKQSPDISQGVTAGDDKEQGAGDQGLMFGYATNETKELMPLPILLAHKLTKKLTDVRRNGELSWVRPDGKSQVSVRYEDHKPKQLETIVISTQHSPDISHEEITQQITEYVIKPVCSELWNDKIKIHVNPTGKFEIGGPHGDAGLTGRKIIVDTYGGMGRHGGGAFSGKDPSKVDRSACYMSRYVAKNIVAAGLADRCEVQVAYACLLYTSDAADE
;
A
#
# COMPACT_ATOMS: atom_id res chain seq x y z
N GLY A 1 6.30 16.08 11.63
CA GLY A 1 5.54 15.40 10.58
C GLY A 1 4.42 14.55 11.17
N SER A 2 3.32 14.46 10.47
CA SER A 2 2.19 13.57 10.82
C SER A 2 1.87 12.72 9.61
N GLU A 3 1.85 11.40 9.78
CA GLU A 3 1.66 10.45 8.69
C GLU A 3 0.59 9.43 9.03
N ILE A 4 -0.15 9.02 8.00
CA ILE A 4 -1.27 8.08 8.11
C ILE A 4 -0.92 6.79 7.38
N CYS A 5 -1.21 5.65 8.00
CA CYS A 5 -1.25 4.35 7.36
C CYS A 5 -2.63 3.73 7.47
N ILE A 6 -3.04 3.02 6.44
CA ILE A 6 -4.33 2.35 6.33
C ILE A 6 -4.06 0.92 5.87
N ARG A 7 -4.70 -0.05 6.54
CA ARG A 7 -4.56 -1.47 6.19
C ARG A 7 -5.93 -2.13 6.18
N ASP A 8 -6.10 -3.08 5.26
CA ASP A 8 -7.32 -3.86 5.09
C ASP A 8 -8.61 -3.00 4.92
N SER A 9 -8.42 -1.69 4.63
CA SER A 9 -9.48 -0.77 4.20
C SER A 9 -9.89 -1.07 2.75
N PRO A 10 -11.02 -0.55 2.27
CA PRO A 10 -11.51 -0.85 0.91
C PRO A 10 -10.47 -0.68 -0.19
N ASP A 11 -9.74 0.43 -0.22
CA ASP A 11 -8.70 0.67 -1.23
C ASP A 11 -7.54 -0.34 -1.12
N LYS A 12 -7.11 -0.69 0.10
CA LYS A 12 -6.03 -1.67 0.31
C LYS A 12 -6.49 -3.11 0.04
N VAL A 13 -7.77 -3.42 0.20
CA VAL A 13 -8.36 -4.67 -0.30
C VAL A 13 -8.22 -4.75 -1.81
N CYS A 14 -8.55 -3.67 -2.53
CA CYS A 14 -8.40 -3.59 -3.98
C CYS A 14 -6.94 -3.76 -4.42
N ASP A 15 -6.01 -3.07 -3.76
CA ASP A 15 -4.58 -3.22 -4.03
C ASP A 15 -4.13 -4.68 -3.85
N LYS A 16 -4.55 -5.33 -2.77
CA LYS A 16 -4.19 -6.72 -2.49
C LYS A 16 -4.78 -7.70 -3.51
N VAL A 17 -6.03 -7.49 -3.93
CA VAL A 17 -6.67 -8.31 -4.97
C VAL A 17 -5.93 -8.16 -6.31
N SER A 18 -5.64 -6.92 -6.73
CA SER A 18 -4.91 -6.64 -7.97
C SER A 18 -3.52 -7.26 -7.97
N ASP A 19 -2.78 -7.15 -6.85
CA ASP A 19 -1.45 -7.78 -6.72
C ASP A 19 -1.53 -9.31 -6.66
N SER A 20 -2.55 -9.90 -6.04
CA SER A 20 -2.73 -11.36 -6.02
C SER A 20 -3.00 -11.93 -7.43
N ILE A 21 -3.75 -11.20 -8.25
CA ILE A 21 -3.97 -11.56 -9.66
C ILE A 21 -2.65 -11.45 -10.46
N LEU A 22 -1.91 -10.35 -10.28
CA LEU A 22 -0.59 -10.16 -10.89
C LEU A 22 0.36 -11.31 -10.53
N ASP A 23 0.43 -11.67 -9.25
CA ASP A 23 1.31 -12.73 -8.76
C ASP A 23 1.02 -14.10 -9.43
N GLU A 24 -0.27 -14.45 -9.60
CA GLU A 24 -0.65 -15.70 -10.28
C GLU A 24 -0.27 -15.67 -11.77
N PHE A 25 -0.41 -14.54 -12.47
CA PHE A 25 0.06 -14.42 -13.85
C PHE A 25 1.57 -14.58 -13.95
N LEU A 26 2.34 -13.85 -13.13
CA LEU A 26 3.81 -13.91 -13.14
C LEU A 26 4.34 -15.27 -12.71
N LYS A 27 3.66 -15.99 -11.83
CA LYS A 27 4.01 -17.34 -11.42
C LYS A 27 3.89 -18.35 -12.56
N GLY A 28 2.86 -18.21 -13.39
CA GLY A 28 2.64 -19.10 -14.53
C GLY A 28 3.40 -18.70 -15.80
N ASP A 29 3.63 -17.39 -15.98
CA ASP A 29 4.37 -16.81 -17.10
C ASP A 29 5.10 -15.55 -16.64
N PRO A 30 6.41 -15.62 -16.35
CA PRO A 30 7.20 -14.47 -15.89
C PRO A 30 7.23 -13.27 -16.86
N ASP A 31 6.92 -13.50 -18.15
CA ASP A 31 6.88 -12.46 -19.17
C ASP A 31 5.50 -11.82 -19.30
N SER A 32 4.55 -12.15 -18.45
CA SER A 32 3.19 -11.60 -18.48
C SER A 32 3.21 -10.07 -18.42
N ARG A 33 2.35 -9.45 -19.25
CA ARG A 33 2.05 -8.04 -19.21
C ARG A 33 0.71 -7.87 -18.51
N VAL A 34 0.70 -7.18 -17.39
CA VAL A 34 -0.46 -7.09 -16.50
C VAL A 34 -0.66 -5.65 -16.05
N ALA A 35 -1.87 -5.15 -16.22
CA ALA A 35 -2.35 -3.92 -15.64
C ALA A 35 -3.79 -4.18 -15.17
N VAL A 36 -3.96 -4.52 -13.90
CA VAL A 36 -5.24 -4.92 -13.31
C VAL A 36 -5.63 -3.97 -12.19
N GLU A 37 -6.84 -3.46 -12.29
CA GLU A 37 -7.46 -2.61 -11.29
C GLU A 37 -8.68 -3.30 -10.68
N THR A 38 -8.92 -3.04 -9.41
CA THR A 38 -10.02 -3.59 -8.64
C THR A 38 -10.85 -2.47 -8.04
N MET A 39 -12.15 -2.65 -8.01
CA MET A 39 -13.09 -1.82 -7.27
C MET A 39 -13.89 -2.70 -6.30
N THR A 40 -14.15 -2.20 -5.10
CA THR A 40 -14.99 -2.87 -4.11
C THR A 40 -16.04 -1.93 -3.55
N THR A 41 -17.20 -2.48 -3.23
CA THR A 41 -18.26 -1.84 -2.45
C THR A 41 -19.06 -2.91 -1.72
N THR A 42 -20.17 -2.57 -1.09
CA THR A 42 -21.03 -3.52 -0.38
C THR A 42 -21.37 -4.73 -1.24
N GLY A 43 -20.92 -5.91 -0.82
CA GLY A 43 -21.24 -7.18 -1.47
C GLY A 43 -20.73 -7.33 -2.91
N PHE A 44 -19.79 -6.50 -3.37
CA PHE A 44 -19.34 -6.48 -4.77
C PHE A 44 -17.83 -6.27 -4.91
N VAL A 45 -17.24 -7.00 -5.86
CA VAL A 45 -15.87 -6.82 -6.35
C VAL A 45 -15.88 -6.81 -7.87
N GLY A 46 -15.41 -5.72 -8.46
CA GLY A 46 -15.16 -5.58 -9.90
C GLY A 46 -13.66 -5.58 -10.18
N VAL A 47 -13.23 -6.40 -11.13
CA VAL A 47 -11.85 -6.48 -11.62
C VAL A 47 -11.85 -6.15 -13.09
N ALA A 48 -11.04 -5.17 -13.48
CA ALA A 48 -10.90 -4.74 -14.87
C ALA A 48 -9.43 -4.49 -15.23
N GLY A 49 -9.10 -4.53 -16.51
CA GLY A 49 -7.75 -4.21 -16.96
C GLY A 49 -7.33 -4.98 -18.20
N GLU A 50 -6.04 -4.95 -18.50
CA GLU A 50 -5.43 -5.57 -19.66
C GLU A 50 -4.38 -6.58 -19.22
N VAL A 51 -4.42 -7.77 -19.85
CA VAL A 51 -3.47 -8.84 -19.61
C VAL A 51 -3.05 -9.49 -20.93
N THR A 52 -1.74 -9.68 -21.08
CA THR A 52 -1.15 -10.53 -22.11
C THR A 52 -0.26 -11.56 -21.41
N SER A 53 -0.66 -12.81 -21.42
CA SER A 53 0.01 -13.92 -20.75
C SER A 53 -0.23 -15.24 -21.49
N LYS A 54 0.67 -16.19 -21.31
CA LYS A 54 0.55 -17.58 -21.80
C LYS A 54 -0.20 -18.47 -20.80
N THR A 55 -0.40 -17.99 -19.56
CA THR A 55 -1.11 -18.72 -18.51
C THR A 55 -2.56 -18.24 -18.37
N SER A 56 -3.39 -19.12 -17.84
CA SER A 56 -4.77 -18.82 -17.44
C SER A 56 -5.11 -19.60 -16.18
N PHE A 57 -5.96 -19.02 -15.36
CA PHE A 57 -6.43 -19.60 -14.10
C PHE A 57 -7.81 -19.05 -13.76
N ASP A 58 -8.44 -19.61 -12.73
CA ASP A 58 -9.71 -19.14 -12.23
C ASP A 58 -9.50 -17.84 -11.41
N LEU A 59 -9.77 -16.71 -12.05
CA LEU A 59 -9.63 -15.37 -11.46
C LEU A 59 -10.56 -15.15 -10.26
N GLU A 60 -11.79 -15.67 -10.34
CA GLU A 60 -12.75 -15.55 -9.24
C GLU A 60 -12.24 -16.26 -7.98
N SER A 61 -11.69 -17.45 -8.11
CA SER A 61 -11.07 -18.17 -7.00
C SER A 61 -9.91 -17.39 -6.37
N VAL A 62 -9.09 -16.70 -7.15
CA VAL A 62 -8.00 -15.85 -6.63
C VAL A 62 -8.57 -14.66 -5.84
N VAL A 63 -9.59 -14.00 -6.37
CA VAL A 63 -10.26 -12.88 -5.68
C VAL A 63 -10.82 -13.33 -4.35
N ARG A 64 -11.62 -14.41 -4.32
CA ARG A 64 -12.26 -14.94 -3.12
C ARG A 64 -11.23 -15.38 -2.07
N ARG A 65 -10.20 -16.11 -2.49
CA ARG A 65 -9.10 -16.50 -1.60
C ARG A 65 -8.43 -15.28 -0.97
N THR A 66 -8.15 -14.25 -1.75
CA THR A 66 -7.51 -13.02 -1.26
C THR A 66 -8.36 -12.29 -0.23
N ILE A 67 -9.68 -12.18 -0.48
CA ILE A 67 -10.63 -11.57 0.45
C ILE A 67 -10.67 -12.37 1.76
N ALA A 68 -10.70 -13.70 1.66
CA ALA A 68 -10.66 -14.60 2.82
C ALA A 68 -9.36 -14.44 3.64
N GLU A 69 -8.21 -14.37 2.98
CA GLU A 69 -6.90 -14.16 3.61
C GLU A 69 -6.79 -12.81 4.31
N ILE A 70 -7.43 -11.76 3.79
CA ILE A 70 -7.51 -10.47 4.46
C ILE A 70 -8.31 -10.60 5.76
N GLY A 71 -9.36 -11.42 5.77
CA GLY A 71 -10.20 -11.71 6.93
C GLY A 71 -11.65 -11.24 6.80
N TYR A 72 -12.10 -10.95 5.60
CA TYR A 72 -13.50 -10.70 5.29
C TYR A 72 -14.20 -12.07 5.04
N ASN A 73 -14.53 -12.78 6.13
CA ASN A 73 -15.10 -14.13 6.12
C ASN A 73 -16.45 -14.21 6.82
N ASP A 74 -16.97 -13.09 7.32
CA ASP A 74 -18.20 -13.04 8.09
C ASP A 74 -19.26 -12.25 7.30
N PRO A 75 -20.39 -12.88 6.90
CA PRO A 75 -21.47 -12.20 6.17
C PRO A 75 -22.05 -10.97 6.89
N VAL A 76 -21.87 -10.88 8.20
CA VAL A 76 -22.30 -9.72 9.00
C VAL A 76 -21.58 -8.43 8.55
N LEU A 77 -20.41 -8.56 7.95
CA LEU A 77 -19.65 -7.44 7.37
C LEU A 77 -20.25 -6.92 6.05
N LYS A 78 -21.25 -7.62 5.49
CA LYS A 78 -21.90 -7.32 4.19
C LYS A 78 -20.90 -7.19 3.04
N PHE A 79 -19.75 -7.76 3.20
CA PHE A 79 -18.69 -7.98 2.24
C PHE A 79 -17.85 -9.15 2.75
N ASP A 80 -17.93 -10.29 2.09
CA ASP A 80 -17.19 -11.49 2.47
C ASP A 80 -16.81 -12.32 1.24
N SER A 81 -15.85 -13.22 1.44
CA SER A 81 -15.25 -14.04 0.38
C SER A 81 -16.20 -15.00 -0.33
N GLU A 82 -17.32 -15.37 0.30
CA GLU A 82 -18.26 -16.37 -0.23
C GLU A 82 -19.44 -15.70 -0.94
N SER A 83 -20.03 -14.68 -0.31
CA SER A 83 -21.29 -14.11 -0.75
C SER A 83 -21.17 -12.89 -1.67
N CYS A 84 -20.00 -12.24 -1.74
CA CYS A 84 -19.83 -11.08 -2.63
C CYS A 84 -19.96 -11.49 -4.11
N GLU A 85 -20.60 -10.63 -4.90
CA GLU A 85 -20.58 -10.72 -6.35
C GLU A 85 -19.19 -10.39 -6.87
N VAL A 86 -18.63 -11.22 -7.75
CA VAL A 86 -17.34 -11.02 -8.40
C VAL A 86 -17.54 -10.85 -9.90
N MET A 87 -17.20 -9.67 -10.41
CA MET A 87 -17.23 -9.39 -11.85
C MET A 87 -15.81 -9.21 -12.36
N VAL A 88 -15.42 -9.95 -13.39
CA VAL A 88 -14.11 -9.86 -14.02
C VAL A 88 -14.25 -9.47 -15.49
N LYS A 89 -13.56 -8.39 -15.88
CA LYS A 89 -13.47 -7.90 -17.24
C LYS A 89 -12.02 -7.59 -17.59
N LEU A 90 -11.31 -8.57 -18.14
CA LEU A 90 -9.92 -8.43 -18.60
C LEU A 90 -9.87 -8.53 -20.12
N ASP A 91 -9.23 -7.56 -20.75
CA ASP A 91 -8.99 -7.51 -22.19
C ASP A 91 -7.51 -7.79 -22.50
N LYS A 92 -7.16 -8.00 -23.78
CA LYS A 92 -5.75 -8.05 -24.19
C LYS A 92 -5.20 -6.63 -24.31
N GLN A 93 -3.92 -6.46 -23.95
CA GLN A 93 -3.24 -5.18 -24.11
C GLN A 93 -3.34 -4.69 -25.58
N SER A 94 -3.59 -3.38 -25.75
CA SER A 94 -3.63 -2.75 -27.07
C SER A 94 -2.32 -2.97 -27.84
N PRO A 95 -2.40 -3.33 -29.14
CA PRO A 95 -1.21 -3.43 -29.99
C PRO A 95 -0.40 -2.11 -30.06
N ASP A 96 -1.06 -0.97 -29.98
CA ASP A 96 -0.42 0.35 -30.03
C ASP A 96 0.45 0.60 -28.80
N ILE A 97 -0.03 0.22 -27.61
CA ILE A 97 0.75 0.29 -26.37
C ILE A 97 1.91 -0.72 -26.41
N SER A 98 1.67 -1.93 -26.92
CA SER A 98 2.70 -2.97 -27.01
C SER A 98 3.89 -2.58 -27.87
N GLN A 99 3.69 -1.78 -28.94
CA GLN A 99 4.77 -1.25 -29.78
C GLN A 99 5.76 -0.38 -28.99
N GLY A 100 5.29 0.33 -27.97
CA GLY A 100 6.14 1.19 -27.12
C GLY A 100 6.97 0.42 -26.09
N VAL A 101 6.50 -0.73 -25.61
CA VAL A 101 7.08 -1.44 -24.45
C VAL A 101 7.76 -2.76 -24.81
N THR A 102 7.64 -3.26 -26.04
CA THR A 102 8.25 -4.52 -26.44
C THR A 102 9.58 -4.26 -27.14
N ALA A 103 10.65 -4.90 -26.65
CA ALA A 103 11.95 -4.92 -27.34
C ALA A 103 11.81 -5.66 -28.67
N GLY A 104 12.43 -5.15 -29.73
CA GLY A 104 12.55 -5.78 -31.05
C GLY A 104 14.02 -5.94 -31.42
N ASP A 105 14.29 -6.60 -32.56
CA ASP A 105 15.66 -6.86 -33.02
C ASP A 105 16.52 -5.59 -33.16
N ASP A 106 15.89 -4.43 -33.41
CA ASP A 106 16.56 -3.11 -33.55
C ASP A 106 16.03 -2.05 -32.58
N LYS A 107 15.33 -2.44 -31.50
CA LYS A 107 14.70 -1.49 -30.60
C LYS A 107 14.77 -1.94 -29.14
N GLU A 108 15.35 -1.07 -28.29
CA GLU A 108 15.31 -1.26 -26.85
C GLU A 108 13.88 -1.07 -26.30
N GLN A 109 13.62 -1.68 -25.14
CA GLN A 109 12.35 -1.56 -24.45
C GLN A 109 12.12 -0.09 -24.02
N GLY A 110 11.03 0.53 -24.45
CA GLY A 110 10.64 1.87 -24.04
C GLY A 110 9.85 1.88 -22.74
N ALA A 111 9.64 3.09 -22.22
CA ALA A 111 8.90 3.30 -20.96
C ALA A 111 7.39 3.05 -21.07
N GLY A 112 6.84 3.08 -22.27
CA GLY A 112 5.40 2.90 -22.53
C GLY A 112 4.51 4.06 -22.20
N ASP A 113 4.93 4.95 -21.30
CA ASP A 113 4.21 6.17 -20.93
C ASP A 113 5.17 7.26 -20.45
N GLN A 114 4.67 8.49 -20.43
CA GLN A 114 5.34 9.62 -19.79
C GLN A 114 5.03 9.62 -18.28
N GLY A 115 5.91 10.21 -17.48
CA GLY A 115 5.64 10.34 -16.05
C GLY A 115 6.86 10.77 -15.24
N LEU A 116 6.60 11.08 -13.98
CA LEU A 116 7.63 11.40 -12.98
C LEU A 116 7.55 10.36 -11.86
N MET A 117 8.69 9.80 -11.48
CA MET A 117 8.78 8.83 -10.38
C MET A 117 9.82 9.31 -9.39
N PHE A 118 9.58 9.01 -8.11
CA PHE A 118 10.42 9.45 -7.01
C PHE A 118 10.85 8.29 -6.14
N GLY A 119 12.11 8.36 -5.68
CA GLY A 119 12.63 7.53 -4.61
C GLY A 119 13.11 8.40 -3.47
N TYR A 120 12.93 7.97 -2.23
CA TYR A 120 13.37 8.68 -1.04
C TYR A 120 14.00 7.73 -0.04
N ALA A 121 15.01 8.19 0.69
CA ALA A 121 15.60 7.50 1.83
C ALA A 121 16.09 8.51 2.87
N THR A 122 16.13 8.08 4.14
CA THR A 122 16.65 8.87 5.26
C THR A 122 17.26 7.94 6.30
N ASN A 123 18.27 8.37 7.02
CA ASN A 123 18.93 7.58 8.06
C ASN A 123 18.22 7.62 9.43
N GLU A 124 16.96 8.08 9.46
CA GLU A 124 16.17 8.16 10.70
C GLU A 124 15.87 6.80 11.31
N THR A 125 15.83 5.75 10.52
CA THR A 125 15.50 4.39 10.93
C THR A 125 16.41 3.38 10.26
N LYS A 126 16.49 2.17 10.80
CA LYS A 126 17.28 1.06 10.21
C LYS A 126 16.79 0.67 8.81
N GLU A 127 15.50 0.84 8.55
CA GLU A 127 14.87 0.59 7.27
C GLU A 127 15.16 1.70 6.24
N LEU A 128 15.85 2.76 6.65
CA LEU A 128 16.11 3.98 5.88
C LEU A 128 14.82 4.63 5.37
N MET A 129 13.79 4.61 6.21
CA MET A 129 12.47 5.18 5.99
C MET A 129 12.20 6.31 6.97
N PRO A 130 11.34 7.28 6.61
CA PRO A 130 10.86 8.28 7.56
C PRO A 130 10.16 7.63 8.75
N LEU A 131 10.49 8.07 9.95
CA LEU A 131 9.99 7.49 11.19
C LEU A 131 8.45 7.52 11.32
N PRO A 132 7.73 8.61 10.97
CA PRO A 132 6.28 8.65 11.15
C PRO A 132 5.55 7.59 10.34
N ILE A 133 5.85 7.46 9.04
CA ILE A 133 5.19 6.46 8.18
C ILE A 133 5.59 5.04 8.55
N LEU A 134 6.84 4.81 8.94
CA LEU A 134 7.30 3.50 9.38
C LEU A 134 6.55 3.04 10.64
N LEU A 135 6.38 3.93 11.62
CA LEU A 135 5.61 3.63 12.83
C LEU A 135 4.14 3.39 12.50
N ALA A 136 3.55 4.21 11.63
CA ALA A 136 2.18 4.01 11.19
C ALA A 136 1.99 2.64 10.52
N HIS A 137 2.91 2.20 9.66
CA HIS A 137 2.92 0.85 9.09
C HIS A 137 3.05 -0.24 10.16
N LYS A 138 3.97 -0.08 11.12
CA LYS A 138 4.17 -1.05 12.21
C LYS A 138 2.91 -1.18 13.09
N LEU A 139 2.22 -0.08 13.37
CA LEU A 139 0.98 -0.08 14.15
C LEU A 139 -0.15 -0.81 13.43
N THR A 140 -0.41 -0.53 12.16
CA THR A 140 -1.44 -1.24 11.40
C THR A 140 -1.10 -2.70 11.17
N LYS A 141 0.19 -3.03 10.99
CA LYS A 141 0.64 -4.42 10.93
C LYS A 141 0.36 -5.14 12.26
N LYS A 142 0.75 -4.56 13.40
CA LYS A 142 0.51 -5.15 14.72
C LYS A 142 -0.98 -5.32 14.99
N LEU A 143 -1.82 -4.37 14.56
CA LEU A 143 -3.28 -4.48 14.65
C LEU A 143 -3.81 -5.71 13.88
N THR A 144 -3.30 -5.93 12.66
CA THR A 144 -3.63 -7.14 11.89
C THR A 144 -3.11 -8.41 12.57
N ASP A 145 -1.90 -8.38 13.13
CA ASP A 145 -1.29 -9.55 13.79
C ASP A 145 -2.12 -9.98 15.01
N VAL A 146 -2.53 -9.05 15.89
CA VAL A 146 -3.35 -9.37 17.09
C VAL A 146 -4.76 -9.85 16.74
N ARG A 147 -5.30 -9.41 15.60
CA ARG A 147 -6.55 -9.95 15.05
C ARG A 147 -6.40 -11.38 14.57
N ARG A 148 -5.35 -11.64 13.75
CA ARG A 148 -5.14 -12.94 13.10
C ARG A 148 -4.75 -14.06 14.08
N ASN A 149 -3.98 -13.72 15.11
CA ASN A 149 -3.57 -14.69 16.13
C ASN A 149 -4.65 -14.90 17.23
N GLY A 150 -5.76 -14.17 17.16
CA GLY A 150 -6.88 -14.29 18.10
C GLY A 150 -6.67 -13.60 19.44
N GLU A 151 -5.57 -12.84 19.62
CA GLU A 151 -5.28 -12.10 20.85
C GLU A 151 -6.33 -11.02 21.13
N LEU A 152 -6.82 -10.36 20.07
CA LEU A 152 -7.95 -9.41 20.11
C LEU A 152 -9.03 -9.85 19.10
N SER A 153 -9.86 -10.80 19.49
CA SER A 153 -10.87 -11.43 18.61
C SER A 153 -12.00 -10.50 18.15
N TRP A 154 -12.19 -9.39 18.86
CA TRP A 154 -13.18 -8.36 18.52
C TRP A 154 -12.71 -7.39 17.41
N VAL A 155 -11.41 -7.35 17.09
CA VAL A 155 -10.85 -6.51 16.02
C VAL A 155 -11.30 -7.05 14.66
N ARG A 156 -11.81 -6.15 13.80
CA ARG A 156 -12.21 -6.44 12.43
C ARG A 156 -11.16 -5.92 11.43
N PRO A 157 -11.25 -6.28 10.13
CA PRO A 157 -10.14 -6.02 9.20
C PRO A 157 -9.80 -4.54 9.00
N ASP A 158 -10.79 -3.65 8.85
CA ASP A 158 -10.52 -2.25 8.53
C ASP A 158 -9.85 -1.50 9.69
N GLY A 159 -8.70 -0.93 9.40
CA GLY A 159 -7.94 -0.21 10.41
C GLY A 159 -7.03 0.88 9.83
N LYS A 160 -6.88 1.96 10.62
CA LYS A 160 -6.05 3.12 10.30
C LYS A 160 -5.18 3.50 11.47
N SER A 161 -3.99 3.97 11.19
CA SER A 161 -3.13 4.62 12.19
C SER A 161 -2.61 5.95 11.69
N GLN A 162 -2.40 6.87 12.60
CA GLN A 162 -1.71 8.13 12.33
C GLN A 162 -0.69 8.37 13.43
N VAL A 163 0.51 8.81 13.03
CA VAL A 163 1.60 9.11 13.95
C VAL A 163 2.12 10.50 13.69
N SER A 164 2.22 11.30 14.76
CA SER A 164 2.83 12.63 14.73
C SER A 164 4.14 12.61 15.52
N VAL A 165 5.20 13.05 14.86
CA VAL A 165 6.56 13.13 15.42
C VAL A 165 7.04 14.56 15.39
N ARG A 166 7.61 15.04 16.50
CA ARG A 166 8.31 16.32 16.53
C ARG A 166 9.71 16.15 15.98
N TYR A 167 10.08 17.06 15.09
CA TYR A 167 11.42 17.16 14.51
C TYR A 167 12.10 18.43 14.97
N GLU A 168 13.41 18.33 15.23
CA GLU A 168 14.31 19.45 15.47
C GLU A 168 15.54 19.24 14.57
N ASP A 169 15.92 20.25 13.82
CA ASP A 169 17.03 20.18 12.86
C ASP A 169 16.97 18.96 11.93
N HIS A 170 15.76 18.71 11.42
CA HIS A 170 15.45 17.58 10.55
C HIS A 170 15.61 16.18 11.17
N LYS A 171 15.78 16.08 12.47
CA LYS A 171 15.89 14.80 13.19
C LYS A 171 14.64 14.55 14.03
N PRO A 172 14.12 13.31 14.04
CA PRO A 172 12.99 12.97 14.91
C PRO A 172 13.44 13.04 16.37
N LYS A 173 12.63 13.68 17.21
CA LYS A 173 12.93 13.89 18.64
C LYS A 173 11.96 13.18 19.55
N GLN A 174 10.68 13.28 19.28
CA GLN A 174 9.65 12.81 20.20
C GLN A 174 8.38 12.42 19.46
N LEU A 175 7.75 11.33 19.90
CA LEU A 175 6.37 11.03 19.56
C LEU A 175 5.43 12.00 20.27
N GLU A 176 4.56 12.66 19.51
CA GLU A 176 3.60 13.63 20.01
C GLU A 176 2.21 13.03 20.12
N THR A 177 1.75 12.37 19.04
CA THR A 177 0.37 11.88 18.97
C THR A 177 0.32 10.58 18.19
N ILE A 178 -0.50 9.65 18.67
CA ILE A 178 -0.86 8.40 17.98
C ILE A 178 -2.38 8.33 17.91
N VAL A 179 -2.91 8.14 16.71
CA VAL A 179 -4.33 7.89 16.48
C VAL A 179 -4.48 6.50 15.88
N ILE A 180 -5.32 5.67 16.46
CA ILE A 180 -5.72 4.37 15.92
C ILE A 180 -7.24 4.39 15.70
N SER A 181 -7.68 4.06 14.50
CA SER A 181 -9.07 3.74 14.22
C SER A 181 -9.15 2.29 13.79
N THR A 182 -9.94 1.48 14.47
CA THR A 182 -10.11 0.06 14.17
C THR A 182 -11.57 -0.32 14.17
N GLN A 183 -11.99 -1.01 13.12
CA GLN A 183 -13.30 -1.64 13.07
C GLN A 183 -13.38 -2.72 14.15
N HIS A 184 -14.53 -2.85 14.81
CA HIS A 184 -14.72 -3.74 15.95
C HIS A 184 -16.09 -4.40 15.95
N SER A 185 -16.23 -5.49 16.73
CA SER A 185 -17.52 -6.10 17.03
C SER A 185 -18.36 -5.21 17.94
N PRO A 186 -19.70 -5.38 17.98
CA PRO A 186 -20.58 -4.54 18.80
C PRO A 186 -20.44 -4.80 20.32
N ASP A 187 -19.86 -5.95 20.71
CA ASP A 187 -19.89 -6.47 22.08
C ASP A 187 -18.71 -6.00 22.95
N ILE A 188 -18.09 -4.88 22.60
CA ILE A 188 -16.95 -4.31 23.34
C ILE A 188 -17.16 -2.82 23.58
N SER A 189 -16.83 -2.36 24.79
CA SER A 189 -16.92 -0.94 25.14
C SER A 189 -15.75 -0.14 24.57
N HIS A 190 -15.97 1.16 24.34
CA HIS A 190 -14.91 2.07 23.87
C HIS A 190 -13.73 2.17 24.84
N GLU A 191 -13.98 2.04 26.15
CA GLU A 191 -12.94 2.04 27.16
C GLU A 191 -12.03 0.80 27.04
N GLU A 192 -12.63 -0.39 26.90
CA GLU A 192 -11.88 -1.65 26.69
C GLU A 192 -11.10 -1.61 25.38
N ILE A 193 -11.70 -1.12 24.29
CA ILE A 193 -11.00 -0.92 23.00
C ILE A 193 -9.75 -0.06 23.24
N THR A 194 -9.89 1.08 23.90
CA THR A 194 -8.80 2.02 24.14
C THR A 194 -7.69 1.38 24.97
N GLN A 195 -8.06 0.68 26.04
CA GLN A 195 -7.11 0.00 26.91
C GLN A 195 -6.37 -1.11 26.15
N GLN A 196 -7.09 -2.00 25.49
CA GLN A 196 -6.47 -3.15 24.81
C GLN A 196 -5.62 -2.73 23.61
N ILE A 197 -6.06 -1.76 22.80
CA ILE A 197 -5.24 -1.23 21.69
C ILE A 197 -3.97 -0.57 22.23
N THR A 198 -4.05 0.14 23.33
CA THR A 198 -2.86 0.76 23.95
C THR A 198 -1.87 -0.31 24.40
N GLU A 199 -2.32 -1.36 25.11
CA GLU A 199 -1.46 -2.40 25.66
C GLU A 199 -0.90 -3.36 24.60
N TYR A 200 -1.74 -3.83 23.67
CA TYR A 200 -1.37 -4.89 22.75
C TYR A 200 -0.84 -4.40 21.39
N VAL A 201 -1.12 -3.14 21.03
CA VAL A 201 -0.70 -2.59 19.73
C VAL A 201 0.28 -1.43 19.90
N ILE A 202 -0.09 -0.38 20.64
CA ILE A 202 0.69 0.87 20.66
C ILE A 202 1.98 0.69 21.47
N LYS A 203 1.89 0.27 22.72
CA LYS A 203 3.07 0.11 23.57
C LYS A 203 4.14 -0.82 23.00
N PRO A 204 3.80 -2.03 22.48
CA PRO A 204 4.82 -2.91 21.91
C PRO A 204 5.53 -2.31 20.69
N VAL A 205 4.81 -1.58 19.84
CA VAL A 205 5.38 -0.97 18.63
C VAL A 205 6.24 0.26 18.96
N CYS A 206 5.82 1.05 19.94
CA CYS A 206 6.44 2.33 20.28
C CYS A 206 7.36 2.25 21.50
N SER A 207 7.71 1.06 22.01
CA SER A 207 8.43 0.86 23.28
C SER A 207 9.72 1.68 23.40
N GLU A 208 10.52 1.76 22.33
CA GLU A 208 11.79 2.50 22.31
C GLU A 208 11.60 4.03 22.32
N LEU A 209 10.43 4.51 21.90
CA LEU A 209 10.11 5.94 21.78
C LEU A 209 9.01 6.35 22.75
N TRP A 210 8.60 5.44 23.62
CA TRP A 210 7.54 5.68 24.59
C TRP A 210 7.87 6.82 25.54
N ASN A 211 6.91 7.68 25.76
CA ASN A 211 6.97 8.68 26.83
C ASN A 211 5.55 8.99 27.30
N ASP A 212 5.40 9.40 28.56
CA ASP A 212 4.09 9.64 29.22
C ASP A 212 3.35 10.88 28.69
N LYS A 213 3.95 11.63 27.76
CA LYS A 213 3.35 12.83 27.16
C LYS A 213 2.69 12.55 25.82
N ILE A 214 2.79 11.33 25.29
CA ILE A 214 2.16 10.95 24.04
C ILE A 214 0.64 11.05 24.17
N LYS A 215 0.03 11.80 23.27
CA LYS A 215 -1.43 11.84 23.16
C LYS A 215 -1.92 10.64 22.35
N ILE A 216 -2.74 9.80 22.98
CA ILE A 216 -3.30 8.60 22.35
C ILE A 216 -4.80 8.83 22.11
N HIS A 217 -5.22 8.60 20.88
CA HIS A 217 -6.62 8.61 20.47
C HIS A 217 -6.97 7.29 19.81
N VAL A 218 -7.90 6.55 20.38
CA VAL A 218 -8.42 5.31 19.82
C VAL A 218 -9.89 5.51 19.47
N ASN A 219 -10.26 5.23 18.23
CA ASN A 219 -11.61 5.46 17.70
C ASN A 219 -12.19 6.82 18.15
N PRO A 220 -11.55 7.95 17.82
CA PRO A 220 -11.92 9.27 18.38
C PRO A 220 -13.33 9.73 18.02
N THR A 221 -13.94 9.12 16.99
CA THR A 221 -15.33 9.37 16.59
C THR A 221 -16.33 8.47 17.35
N GLY A 222 -15.86 7.60 18.24
CA GLY A 222 -16.66 6.65 19.01
C GLY A 222 -16.74 5.28 18.33
N LYS A 223 -17.92 4.89 17.83
CA LYS A 223 -18.14 3.57 17.23
C LYS A 223 -17.54 3.43 15.82
N PHE A 224 -16.95 2.27 15.55
CA PHE A 224 -16.52 1.88 14.22
C PHE A 224 -16.90 0.41 13.94
N GLU A 225 -18.18 0.13 13.95
CA GLU A 225 -18.75 -1.21 13.70
C GLU A 225 -18.93 -1.46 12.19
N ILE A 226 -19.31 -0.42 11.44
CA ILE A 226 -19.45 -0.46 9.97
C ILE A 226 -18.16 0.04 9.36
N GLY A 227 -17.51 -0.81 8.57
CA GLY A 227 -16.24 -0.52 7.90
C GLY A 227 -16.01 -1.45 6.72
N GLY A 228 -14.80 -1.39 6.16
CA GLY A 228 -14.48 -2.13 4.96
C GLY A 228 -15.31 -1.69 3.75
N PRO A 229 -15.42 -2.51 2.70
CA PRO A 229 -16.19 -2.18 1.50
C PRO A 229 -17.68 -1.89 1.73
N HIS A 230 -18.25 -2.30 2.86
CA HIS A 230 -19.60 -1.91 3.25
C HIS A 230 -19.70 -0.45 3.73
N GLY A 231 -18.65 0.06 4.33
CA GLY A 231 -18.61 1.45 4.83
C GLY A 231 -18.26 2.47 3.76
N ASP A 232 -17.39 2.12 2.82
CA ASP A 232 -16.89 2.99 1.75
C ASP A 232 -16.41 2.16 0.56
N ALA A 233 -16.52 2.71 -0.66
CA ALA A 233 -16.02 2.06 -1.85
C ALA A 233 -14.49 2.14 -1.93
N GLY A 234 -13.85 1.06 -2.39
CA GLY A 234 -12.42 0.97 -2.64
C GLY A 234 -12.06 0.94 -4.11
N LEU A 235 -10.85 1.41 -4.41
CA LEU A 235 -10.25 1.35 -5.74
C LEU A 235 -8.74 1.11 -5.61
N THR A 236 -8.18 0.32 -6.54
CA THR A 236 -6.73 0.14 -6.66
C THR A 236 -6.03 1.48 -6.87
N GLY A 237 -4.90 1.69 -6.20
CA GLY A 237 -4.05 2.87 -6.42
C GLY A 237 -4.53 4.16 -5.77
N ARG A 238 -5.45 4.11 -4.82
CA ARG A 238 -5.92 5.30 -4.09
C ARG A 238 -5.18 5.57 -2.77
N LYS A 239 -4.17 4.78 -2.43
CA LYS A 239 -3.35 4.93 -1.20
C LYS A 239 -1.86 5.10 -1.50
N ILE A 240 -1.54 5.77 -2.62
CA ILE A 240 -0.18 5.91 -3.14
C ILE A 240 0.81 6.57 -2.18
N ILE A 241 0.36 7.48 -1.34
CA ILE A 241 1.19 8.14 -0.32
C ILE A 241 1.48 7.19 0.86
N VAL A 242 0.51 6.33 1.22
CA VAL A 242 0.71 5.25 2.19
C VAL A 242 1.70 4.22 1.67
N ASP A 243 1.66 3.93 0.37
CA ASP A 243 2.54 2.96 -0.29
C ASP A 243 3.98 3.44 -0.44
N THR A 244 4.24 4.73 -0.22
CA THR A 244 5.54 5.36 -0.36
C THR A 244 6.05 5.93 0.96
N TYR A 245 6.16 7.24 1.10
CA TYR A 245 6.92 7.87 2.20
C TYR A 245 6.06 8.73 3.13
N GLY A 246 4.72 8.63 3.02
CA GLY A 246 3.79 9.36 3.88
C GLY A 246 3.81 10.88 3.67
N GLY A 247 4.38 11.40 2.60
CA GLY A 247 4.48 12.84 2.35
C GLY A 247 5.85 13.45 2.66
N MET A 248 6.79 12.67 3.21
CA MET A 248 8.19 13.13 3.40
C MET A 248 8.94 13.20 2.07
N GLY A 249 8.68 12.29 1.14
CA GLY A 249 9.15 12.32 -0.24
C GLY A 249 8.05 12.77 -1.20
N ARG A 250 8.44 13.32 -2.35
CA ARG A 250 7.53 13.67 -3.43
C ARG A 250 6.93 12.42 -4.08
N HIS A 251 5.86 12.59 -4.84
CA HIS A 251 5.18 11.51 -5.56
C HIS A 251 4.77 11.96 -6.96
N GLY A 252 4.99 11.08 -7.95
CA GLY A 252 4.64 11.36 -9.35
C GLY A 252 3.20 11.03 -9.73
N GLY A 253 2.44 10.35 -8.85
CA GLY A 253 1.02 10.02 -9.05
C GLY A 253 0.75 8.57 -9.46
N GLY A 254 1.75 7.82 -9.93
CA GLY A 254 1.58 6.42 -10.37
C GLY A 254 1.34 5.45 -9.21
N ALA A 255 0.38 4.54 -9.37
CA ALA A 255 0.13 3.45 -8.44
C ALA A 255 0.98 2.22 -8.77
N PHE A 256 1.21 1.34 -7.77
CA PHE A 256 2.03 0.15 -7.91
C PHE A 256 1.22 -1.12 -8.16
N SER A 257 0.17 -1.33 -7.35
CA SER A 257 -0.58 -2.58 -7.31
C SER A 257 -1.18 -2.96 -8.66
N GLY A 258 -1.16 -4.23 -9.00
CA GLY A 258 -1.70 -4.79 -10.23
C GLY A 258 -0.87 -4.56 -11.49
N LYS A 259 0.33 -3.96 -11.39
CA LYS A 259 1.20 -3.60 -12.52
C LYS A 259 2.45 -4.46 -12.55
N ASP A 260 2.74 -5.11 -13.68
CA ASP A 260 3.99 -5.85 -13.91
C ASP A 260 5.21 -4.94 -14.03
N PRO A 261 6.46 -5.48 -13.98
CA PRO A 261 7.69 -4.68 -13.98
C PRO A 261 7.92 -3.81 -15.22
N SER A 262 7.19 -4.02 -16.32
CA SER A 262 7.30 -3.15 -17.50
C SER A 262 6.66 -1.78 -17.31
N LYS A 263 5.82 -1.61 -16.29
CA LYS A 263 5.18 -0.35 -15.94
C LYS A 263 6.12 0.48 -15.08
N VAL A 264 6.60 1.59 -15.62
CA VAL A 264 7.57 2.47 -14.97
C VAL A 264 7.04 3.13 -13.68
N ASP A 265 5.73 3.29 -13.55
CA ASP A 265 5.10 3.73 -12.30
C ASP A 265 5.60 2.90 -11.10
N ARG A 266 5.75 1.60 -11.27
CA ARG A 266 6.22 0.69 -10.23
C ARG A 266 7.73 0.50 -10.28
N SER A 267 8.28 0.07 -11.41
CA SER A 267 9.69 -0.30 -11.54
C SER A 267 10.64 0.87 -11.35
N ALA A 268 10.32 2.04 -11.91
CA ALA A 268 11.16 3.23 -11.75
C ALA A 268 11.09 3.82 -10.35
N CYS A 269 9.93 3.78 -9.68
CA CYS A 269 9.83 4.14 -8.26
C CYS A 269 10.71 3.22 -7.40
N TYR A 270 10.70 1.91 -7.65
CA TYR A 270 11.53 0.96 -6.92
C TYR A 270 13.01 1.18 -7.17
N MET A 271 13.41 1.43 -8.43
CA MET A 271 14.80 1.74 -8.76
C MET A 271 15.25 3.06 -8.13
N SER A 272 14.44 4.11 -8.20
CA SER A 272 14.73 5.41 -7.57
C SER A 272 14.88 5.26 -6.04
N ARG A 273 14.03 4.43 -5.41
CA ARG A 273 14.17 4.07 -3.99
C ARG A 273 15.47 3.33 -3.74
N TYR A 274 15.83 2.36 -4.59
CA TYR A 274 17.07 1.61 -4.48
C TYR A 274 18.29 2.55 -4.54
N VAL A 275 18.33 3.48 -5.48
CA VAL A 275 19.42 4.48 -5.61
C VAL A 275 19.49 5.35 -4.35
N ALA A 276 18.39 5.98 -3.94
CA ALA A 276 18.34 6.83 -2.77
C ALA A 276 18.79 6.09 -1.50
N LYS A 277 18.35 4.83 -1.34
CA LYS A 277 18.71 3.98 -0.21
C LYS A 277 20.20 3.66 -0.16
N ASN A 278 20.83 3.38 -1.30
CA ASN A 278 22.26 3.11 -1.36
C ASN A 278 23.09 4.37 -1.05
N ILE A 279 22.69 5.53 -1.50
CA ILE A 279 23.37 6.82 -1.19
C ILE A 279 23.37 7.07 0.32
N VAL A 280 22.21 6.91 0.97
CA VAL A 280 22.09 7.11 2.41
C VAL A 280 22.82 6.01 3.20
N ALA A 281 22.73 4.76 2.77
CA ALA A 281 23.42 3.63 3.42
C ALA A 281 24.95 3.75 3.33
N ALA A 282 25.48 4.33 2.26
CA ALA A 282 26.90 4.60 2.11
C ALA A 282 27.39 5.82 2.94
N GLY A 283 26.50 6.51 3.65
CA GLY A 283 26.85 7.69 4.46
C GLY A 283 27.16 8.94 3.64
N LEU A 284 26.79 8.96 2.37
CA LEU A 284 27.02 10.12 1.49
C LEU A 284 26.03 11.26 1.75
N ALA A 285 24.87 10.96 2.31
CA ALA A 285 23.87 11.92 2.73
C ALA A 285 23.00 11.35 3.86
N ASP A 286 22.48 12.21 4.76
CA ASP A 286 21.52 11.81 5.78
C ASP A 286 20.14 11.50 5.20
N ARG A 287 19.80 12.11 4.07
CA ARG A 287 18.57 11.90 3.30
C ARG A 287 18.82 12.17 1.83
N CYS A 288 18.13 11.44 0.99
CA CYS A 288 18.25 11.55 -0.46
C CYS A 288 16.87 11.38 -1.10
N GLU A 289 16.55 12.25 -2.04
CA GLU A 289 15.42 12.11 -2.95
C GLU A 289 15.93 12.06 -4.38
N VAL A 290 15.45 11.09 -5.14
CA VAL A 290 15.79 10.89 -6.55
C VAL A 290 14.52 11.04 -7.36
N GLN A 291 14.54 11.88 -8.37
CA GLN A 291 13.48 11.99 -9.37
C GLN A 291 13.98 11.44 -10.69
N VAL A 292 13.15 10.64 -11.36
CA VAL A 292 13.32 10.25 -12.75
C VAL A 292 12.11 10.69 -13.56
N ALA A 293 12.36 11.13 -14.79
CA ALA A 293 11.32 11.54 -15.72
C ALA A 293 11.38 10.64 -16.96
N TYR A 294 10.22 10.20 -17.43
CA TYR A 294 10.07 9.44 -18.66
C TYR A 294 9.26 10.25 -19.67
N ALA A 295 9.79 10.38 -20.87
CA ALA A 295 9.09 10.96 -22.01
C ALA A 295 9.11 9.93 -23.13
N CYS A 296 8.00 9.23 -23.32
CA CYS A 296 7.77 8.19 -24.34
C CYS A 296 8.93 7.94 -25.30
N LEU A 297 9.71 6.86 -25.14
CA LEU A 297 10.78 6.38 -26.03
C LEU A 297 12.05 7.23 -26.14
N LEU A 298 12.08 8.45 -25.64
CA LEU A 298 13.28 9.28 -25.61
C LEU A 298 13.86 9.26 -24.19
N TYR A 299 15.03 8.68 -24.07
CA TYR A 299 15.88 8.87 -22.90
C TYR A 299 16.28 10.35 -22.86
N THR A 300 15.80 11.11 -21.90
CA THR A 300 16.34 12.43 -21.61
C THR A 300 17.49 12.29 -20.60
N SER A 301 18.58 11.63 -21.03
CA SER A 301 19.83 11.58 -20.26
C SER A 301 20.73 12.79 -20.55
N ASP A 302 20.32 13.69 -21.42
CA ASP A 302 21.17 14.81 -21.90
C ASP A 302 21.14 16.06 -20.99
N ALA A 303 20.57 15.97 -19.80
CA ALA A 303 20.63 17.10 -18.85
C ALA A 303 21.96 17.18 -18.05
N ALA A 304 22.92 16.32 -18.35
CA ALA A 304 24.21 16.28 -17.64
C ALA A 304 25.38 16.88 -18.45
N ASP A 305 25.19 17.33 -19.70
CA ASP A 305 26.23 17.84 -20.58
C ASP A 305 26.12 19.36 -20.85
N GLU A 306 25.38 20.13 -20.02
CA GLU A 306 25.43 21.59 -20.02
C GLU A 306 26.05 22.17 -18.73
#